data_75804d0fe794896225a891b4def10457
#
_entry.id   75804d0fe794896225a891b4def10457
#
_cell.length_a   1.000
_cell.length_b   1.000
_cell.length_c   1.000
_cell.angle_alpha   90.00
_cell.angle_beta   90.00
_cell.angle_gamma   90.00
#
_symmetry.space_group_name_H-M   'P 1'
#
loop_
_entity.id
_entity.type
_entity.pdbx_description
1 polymer ?
#
loop_
_entity_poly.entity_id
_entity_poly.type
_entity_poly.pdbx_seq_one_letter_code
_entity_poly.pdbx_strand_id
1 'polypeptide(L)'
;MTTSNSVEYDAIVIGAGFSGLYALHRLRELGVRTIVLEKAENVGGTWLFNRYPGARCDIESIEYSYSFSEEIQQEWVWTETMPAQPEIEAYLNFVADRLDLRRDIEFNTQVVAMRFDDDAAVWTVQTQTGQTLVARYVVAASGILSVPLDPDFPGMDSFAGMSLFTGSWPKGHVDLAGKRVGVIGTGSTGVQLIPVVAPQVEELHVFQRSPAYTLPWTVRAFEPGELDELKANYAEIRAAQREHPVGAARLSAFSVMFEMMTKPPIKSASREEKLRAVEEHGVMGALGWGDVFFDIEANKMAAELYGEAIARIVTDPETAAALTPSHPFGCKRPIIDQGYYETFNRDNVTLVDLRKNPLVEITPGGIRTEHDHHDLDVIIYATGFDAMTGALTRIDIRGRDGLSLAKFWETEGPFTYLGLAVAGFPNLFIVQAPGSPSAATNFVAALEQHVEWIGDCITYLRDHEYRTIEALPDAQREWIEHTSELVAPTVLVHPSCNSWYNGGNVPGKKRMYMGYTAGIPEYRRRCDEIAAAGYTGFKLS
;
A
#
# COMPACT_ATOMS: atom_id res chain seq x y z
N MET A 1 -21.11 -37.37 -16.02
CA MET A 1 -21.85 -36.26 -16.68
C MET A 1 -20.86 -35.09 -16.75
N THR A 2 -20.23 -34.90 -17.88
CA THR A 2 -19.37 -33.73 -18.15
C THR A 2 -20.31 -32.55 -18.32
N THR A 3 -20.43 -31.73 -17.27
CA THR A 3 -21.01 -30.38 -17.40
C THR A 3 -20.13 -29.63 -18.39
N SER A 4 -20.67 -29.28 -19.54
CA SER A 4 -20.09 -28.34 -20.47
C SER A 4 -19.83 -27.05 -19.68
N ASN A 5 -18.57 -26.78 -19.34
CA ASN A 5 -18.14 -25.50 -18.78
C ASN A 5 -18.26 -24.42 -19.86
N SER A 6 -19.48 -23.92 -20.09
CA SER A 6 -19.65 -22.77 -20.95
C SER A 6 -18.98 -21.57 -20.30
N VAL A 7 -18.15 -20.85 -21.04
CA VAL A 7 -17.54 -19.58 -20.59
C VAL A 7 -18.66 -18.58 -20.32
N GLU A 8 -18.87 -18.24 -19.06
CA GLU A 8 -19.91 -17.29 -18.64
C GLU A 8 -19.49 -15.86 -18.82
N TYR A 9 -18.21 -15.57 -18.54
CA TYR A 9 -17.60 -14.25 -18.65
C TYR A 9 -16.31 -14.34 -19.44
N ASP A 10 -15.98 -13.29 -20.17
CA ASP A 10 -14.67 -13.19 -20.82
C ASP A 10 -13.59 -12.90 -19.78
N ALA A 11 -13.89 -12.09 -18.76
CA ALA A 11 -13.00 -11.79 -17.66
C ALA A 11 -13.69 -11.81 -16.28
N ILE A 12 -12.97 -12.29 -15.26
CA ILE A 12 -13.33 -12.12 -13.85
C ILE A 12 -12.29 -11.20 -13.21
N VAL A 13 -12.75 -10.14 -12.53
CA VAL A 13 -11.92 -9.23 -11.73
C VAL A 13 -12.10 -9.58 -10.26
N ILE A 14 -11.01 -9.65 -9.50
CA ILE A 14 -11.05 -9.97 -8.07
C ILE A 14 -10.78 -8.73 -7.25
N GLY A 15 -11.80 -8.23 -6.54
CA GLY A 15 -11.78 -7.05 -5.69
C GLY A 15 -12.36 -5.80 -6.33
N ALA A 16 -13.12 -5.01 -5.56
CA ALA A 16 -13.79 -3.76 -5.97
C ALA A 16 -13.21 -2.51 -5.27
N GLY A 17 -11.89 -2.45 -5.11
CA GLY A 17 -11.17 -1.23 -4.76
C GLY A 17 -10.88 -0.37 -6.00
N PHE A 18 -9.97 0.62 -5.87
CA PHE A 18 -9.54 1.45 -7.01
C PHE A 18 -9.20 0.62 -8.26
N SER A 19 -8.37 -0.40 -8.13
CA SER A 19 -7.93 -1.21 -9.28
C SER A 19 -9.07 -1.95 -9.95
N GLY A 20 -9.98 -2.55 -9.16
CA GLY A 20 -11.08 -3.35 -9.71
C GLY A 20 -12.18 -2.53 -10.35
N LEU A 21 -12.50 -1.36 -9.79
CA LEU A 21 -13.47 -0.44 -10.38
C LEU A 21 -13.01 0.06 -11.75
N TYR A 22 -11.73 0.45 -11.86
CA TYR A 22 -11.19 0.88 -13.15
C TYR A 22 -11.06 -0.29 -14.14
N ALA A 23 -10.62 -1.46 -13.68
CA ALA A 23 -10.55 -2.65 -14.54
C ALA A 23 -11.94 -3.01 -15.13
N LEU A 24 -12.98 -2.99 -14.29
CA LEU A 24 -14.35 -3.23 -14.75
C LEU A 24 -14.79 -2.19 -15.81
N HIS A 25 -14.58 -0.90 -15.51
CA HIS A 25 -14.92 0.18 -16.44
C HIS A 25 -14.21 0.00 -17.78
N ARG A 26 -12.89 -0.14 -17.77
CA ARG A 26 -12.07 -0.26 -18.99
C ARG A 26 -12.43 -1.48 -19.82
N LEU A 27 -12.59 -2.64 -19.19
CA LEU A 27 -12.94 -3.88 -19.88
C LEU A 27 -14.35 -3.81 -20.50
N ARG A 28 -15.30 -3.15 -19.83
CA ARG A 28 -16.65 -2.88 -20.40
C ARG A 28 -16.58 -1.99 -21.63
N GLU A 29 -15.78 -0.93 -21.61
CA GLU A 29 -15.56 -0.06 -22.79
C GLU A 29 -15.01 -0.83 -23.98
N LEU A 30 -14.14 -1.83 -23.72
CA LEU A 30 -13.56 -2.70 -24.75
C LEU A 30 -14.50 -3.85 -25.18
N GLY A 31 -15.73 -3.88 -24.66
CA GLY A 31 -16.72 -4.91 -24.98
C GLY A 31 -16.36 -6.30 -24.42
N VAL A 32 -15.53 -6.36 -23.37
CA VAL A 32 -15.19 -7.59 -22.64
C VAL A 32 -16.26 -7.83 -21.57
N ARG A 33 -16.99 -8.95 -21.66
CA ARG A 33 -18.02 -9.30 -20.68
C ARG A 33 -17.37 -9.67 -19.36
N THR A 34 -17.48 -8.77 -18.38
CA THR A 34 -16.71 -8.81 -17.12
C THR A 34 -17.63 -8.85 -15.91
N ILE A 35 -17.24 -9.63 -14.88
CA ILE A 35 -17.82 -9.57 -13.53
C ILE A 35 -16.72 -9.30 -12.52
N VAL A 36 -17.04 -8.53 -11.47
CA VAL A 36 -16.15 -8.33 -10.32
C VAL A 36 -16.66 -9.13 -9.14
N LEU A 37 -15.79 -9.86 -8.46
CA LEU A 37 -16.09 -10.57 -7.23
C LEU A 37 -15.45 -9.81 -6.05
N GLU A 38 -16.29 -9.29 -5.16
CA GLU A 38 -15.86 -8.52 -3.99
C GLU A 38 -16.26 -9.22 -2.69
N LYS A 39 -15.29 -9.45 -1.80
CA LYS A 39 -15.54 -10.11 -0.51
C LYS A 39 -16.39 -9.29 0.46
N ALA A 40 -16.34 -7.96 0.32
CA ALA A 40 -17.09 -7.04 1.18
C ALA A 40 -18.51 -6.76 0.63
N GLU A 41 -19.32 -6.11 1.45
CA GLU A 41 -20.67 -5.67 1.08
C GLU A 41 -20.70 -4.39 0.24
N ASN A 42 -19.54 -3.73 0.03
CA ASN A 42 -19.47 -2.47 -0.72
C ASN A 42 -18.11 -2.34 -1.43
N VAL A 43 -18.03 -1.39 -2.34
CA VAL A 43 -16.79 -0.94 -2.98
C VAL A 43 -15.91 -0.18 -1.99
N GLY A 44 -14.60 -0.07 -2.30
CA GLY A 44 -13.69 0.76 -1.51
C GLY A 44 -12.34 0.09 -1.19
N GLY A 45 -12.27 -1.25 -1.14
CA GLY A 45 -11.02 -1.96 -0.87
C GLY A 45 -10.36 -1.50 0.44
N THR A 46 -9.11 -1.03 0.38
CA THR A 46 -8.36 -0.51 1.53
C THR A 46 -9.14 0.54 2.32
N TRP A 47 -9.85 1.43 1.64
CA TRP A 47 -10.59 2.54 2.25
C TRP A 47 -11.94 2.13 2.84
N LEU A 48 -12.44 0.95 2.50
CA LEU A 48 -13.61 0.35 3.15
C LEU A 48 -13.26 -0.27 4.52
N PHE A 49 -12.06 -0.86 4.67
CA PHE A 49 -11.68 -1.60 5.88
C PHE A 49 -10.91 -0.76 6.89
N ASN A 50 -10.08 0.18 6.44
CA ASN A 50 -9.19 0.97 7.29
C ASN A 50 -9.85 2.27 7.75
N ARG A 51 -10.89 2.15 8.58
CA ARG A 51 -11.71 3.27 9.09
C ARG A 51 -11.24 3.82 10.43
N TYR A 52 -10.05 3.47 10.87
CA TYR A 52 -9.53 3.93 12.15
C TYR A 52 -9.41 5.46 12.20
N PRO A 53 -9.57 6.08 13.38
CA PRO A 53 -9.45 7.54 13.52
C PRO A 53 -8.13 8.08 12.97
N GLY A 54 -8.19 9.09 12.13
CA GLY A 54 -7.02 9.70 11.51
C GLY A 54 -6.53 9.02 10.22
N ALA A 55 -7.18 7.93 9.77
CA ALA A 55 -6.82 7.27 8.52
C ALA A 55 -6.93 8.26 7.33
N ARG A 56 -5.81 8.44 6.59
CA ARG A 56 -5.76 9.33 5.42
C ARG A 56 -4.67 8.94 4.43
N CYS A 57 -4.82 9.42 3.20
CA CYS A 57 -3.79 9.31 2.18
C CYS A 57 -2.68 10.35 2.41
N ASP A 58 -1.47 10.03 1.98
CA ASP A 58 -0.28 10.89 2.02
C ASP A 58 0.11 11.41 0.63
N ILE A 59 -0.88 11.49 -0.27
CA ILE A 59 -0.80 12.09 -1.61
C ILE A 59 -1.96 13.08 -1.71
N GLU A 60 -1.74 14.22 -2.38
CA GLU A 60 -2.78 15.22 -2.57
C GLU A 60 -4.04 14.64 -3.23
N SER A 61 -5.21 15.10 -2.77
CA SER A 61 -6.54 14.61 -3.16
C SER A 61 -6.73 14.57 -4.67
N ILE A 62 -6.32 15.63 -5.36
CA ILE A 62 -6.47 15.75 -6.82
C ILE A 62 -5.60 14.78 -7.61
N GLU A 63 -4.48 14.31 -7.03
CA GLU A 63 -3.60 13.32 -7.65
C GLU A 63 -3.91 11.89 -7.18
N TYR A 64 -4.56 11.73 -6.00
CA TYR A 64 -5.04 10.43 -5.52
C TYR A 64 -6.47 10.15 -5.97
N SER A 65 -6.75 10.38 -7.22
CA SER A 65 -8.04 10.17 -7.87
C SER A 65 -7.85 9.73 -9.32
N TYR A 66 -8.88 9.16 -9.91
CA TYR A 66 -8.82 8.71 -11.30
C TYR A 66 -8.60 9.86 -12.28
N SER A 67 -7.80 9.59 -13.32
CA SER A 67 -7.50 10.51 -14.40
C SER A 67 -8.24 10.16 -15.71
N PHE A 68 -8.81 8.97 -15.82
CA PHE A 68 -9.39 8.45 -17.07
C PHE A 68 -10.69 9.13 -17.51
N SER A 69 -11.39 9.84 -16.63
CA SER A 69 -12.65 10.50 -16.94
C SER A 69 -12.64 11.97 -16.52
N GLU A 70 -12.71 12.87 -17.48
CA GLU A 70 -12.84 14.30 -17.22
C GLU A 70 -14.11 14.62 -16.43
N GLU A 71 -15.23 13.97 -16.77
CA GLU A 71 -16.51 14.15 -16.10
C GLU A 71 -16.43 13.85 -14.60
N ILE A 72 -15.83 12.71 -14.22
CA ILE A 72 -15.62 12.35 -12.82
C ILE A 72 -14.71 13.36 -12.12
N GLN A 73 -13.64 13.80 -12.78
CA GLN A 73 -12.69 14.77 -12.20
C GLN A 73 -13.38 16.12 -11.96
N GLN A 74 -14.27 16.56 -12.84
CA GLN A 74 -14.98 17.84 -12.70
C GLN A 74 -16.15 17.77 -11.71
N GLU A 75 -16.88 16.66 -11.65
CA GLU A 75 -18.04 16.52 -10.76
C GLU A 75 -17.66 16.36 -9.29
N TRP A 76 -16.61 15.56 -8.98
CA TRP A 76 -16.22 15.33 -7.60
C TRP A 76 -15.59 16.56 -6.96
N VAL A 77 -15.94 16.84 -5.70
CA VAL A 77 -15.42 17.98 -4.93
C VAL A 77 -14.66 17.47 -3.71
N TRP A 78 -13.35 17.65 -3.72
CA TRP A 78 -12.49 17.35 -2.57
C TRP A 78 -12.59 18.46 -1.53
N THR A 79 -12.58 18.10 -0.24
CA THR A 79 -12.69 19.08 0.86
C THR A 79 -11.35 19.48 1.46
N GLU A 80 -10.37 18.57 1.43
CA GLU A 80 -9.04 18.75 2.01
C GLU A 80 -7.93 18.47 1.00
N THR A 81 -6.78 19.09 1.20
CA THR A 81 -5.59 18.92 0.34
C THR A 81 -5.05 17.50 0.34
N MET A 82 -5.22 16.75 1.44
CA MET A 82 -4.93 15.32 1.53
C MET A 82 -6.15 14.57 2.05
N PRO A 83 -6.69 13.60 1.28
CA PRO A 83 -8.03 13.10 1.55
C PRO A 83 -8.02 12.15 2.76
N ALA A 84 -8.98 12.35 3.65
CA ALA A 84 -9.27 11.42 4.75
C ALA A 84 -10.00 10.18 4.23
N GLN A 85 -9.95 9.09 4.98
CA GLN A 85 -10.59 7.82 4.64
C GLN A 85 -12.08 7.97 4.28
N PRO A 86 -12.92 8.68 5.04
CA PRO A 86 -14.34 8.78 4.71
C PRO A 86 -14.60 9.44 3.35
N GLU A 87 -13.78 10.43 2.98
CA GLU A 87 -13.90 11.11 1.70
C GLU A 87 -13.46 10.23 0.53
N ILE A 88 -12.39 9.45 0.70
CA ILE A 88 -11.95 8.49 -0.32
C ILE A 88 -12.97 7.36 -0.51
N GLU A 89 -13.55 6.86 0.57
CA GLU A 89 -14.63 5.87 0.49
C GLU A 89 -15.85 6.44 -0.23
N ALA A 90 -16.24 7.68 0.08
CA ALA A 90 -17.32 8.37 -0.61
C ALA A 90 -17.02 8.60 -2.10
N TYR A 91 -15.79 8.97 -2.44
CA TYR A 91 -15.33 9.11 -3.83
C TYR A 91 -15.46 7.80 -4.62
N LEU A 92 -15.02 6.68 -4.06
CA LEU A 92 -15.14 5.38 -4.74
C LEU A 92 -16.59 4.93 -4.92
N ASN A 93 -17.46 5.23 -3.94
CA ASN A 93 -18.90 5.01 -4.08
C ASN A 93 -19.50 5.89 -5.18
N PHE A 94 -19.14 7.18 -5.21
CA PHE A 94 -19.57 8.10 -6.28
C PHE A 94 -19.15 7.58 -7.67
N VAL A 95 -17.90 7.14 -7.84
CA VAL A 95 -17.42 6.58 -9.11
C VAL A 95 -18.19 5.33 -9.51
N ALA A 96 -18.40 4.41 -8.56
CA ALA A 96 -19.14 3.18 -8.82
C ALA A 96 -20.58 3.45 -9.25
N ASP A 97 -21.24 4.42 -8.63
CA ASP A 97 -22.62 4.81 -8.94
C ASP A 97 -22.69 5.60 -10.26
N ARG A 98 -21.80 6.56 -10.47
CA ARG A 98 -21.78 7.43 -11.64
C ARG A 98 -21.53 6.68 -12.94
N LEU A 99 -20.69 5.62 -12.89
CA LEU A 99 -20.38 4.75 -14.02
C LEU A 99 -21.26 3.49 -14.08
N ASP A 100 -22.27 3.37 -13.23
CA ASP A 100 -23.16 2.19 -13.14
C ASP A 100 -22.35 0.88 -13.08
N LEU A 101 -21.31 0.84 -12.22
CA LEU A 101 -20.43 -0.33 -12.09
C LEU A 101 -21.03 -1.42 -11.21
N ARG A 102 -21.88 -1.05 -10.23
CA ARG A 102 -22.41 -1.97 -9.21
C ARG A 102 -23.18 -3.15 -9.80
N ARG A 103 -23.84 -2.97 -10.94
CA ARG A 103 -24.61 -4.03 -11.60
C ARG A 103 -23.76 -5.22 -12.03
N ASP A 104 -22.46 -5.01 -12.26
CA ASP A 104 -21.50 -6.06 -12.67
C ASP A 104 -20.54 -6.42 -11.52
N ILE A 105 -20.89 -6.10 -10.26
CA ILE A 105 -20.14 -6.46 -9.05
C ILE A 105 -20.99 -7.39 -8.19
N GLU A 106 -20.45 -8.56 -7.89
CA GLU A 106 -21.03 -9.50 -6.93
C GLU A 106 -20.37 -9.31 -5.58
N PHE A 107 -21.11 -8.68 -4.66
CA PHE A 107 -20.64 -8.40 -3.30
C PHE A 107 -20.78 -9.61 -2.38
N ASN A 108 -20.10 -9.58 -1.22
CA ASN A 108 -20.05 -10.66 -0.24
C ASN A 108 -19.59 -11.98 -0.85
N THR A 109 -18.76 -11.90 -1.89
CA THR A 109 -18.30 -13.02 -2.70
C THR A 109 -16.78 -13.12 -2.68
N GLN A 110 -16.27 -13.92 -1.75
CA GLN A 110 -14.84 -14.13 -1.59
C GLN A 110 -14.37 -15.29 -2.48
N VAL A 111 -13.38 -15.01 -3.32
CA VAL A 111 -12.67 -16.05 -4.09
C VAL A 111 -11.74 -16.82 -3.16
N VAL A 112 -11.85 -18.16 -3.18
CA VAL A 112 -11.03 -19.06 -2.34
C VAL A 112 -10.12 -19.96 -3.15
N ALA A 113 -10.46 -20.26 -4.40
CA ALA A 113 -9.62 -21.06 -5.29
C ALA A 113 -9.78 -20.63 -6.75
N MET A 114 -8.71 -20.82 -7.53
CA MET A 114 -8.71 -20.63 -8.98
C MET A 114 -7.86 -21.72 -9.62
N ARG A 115 -8.36 -22.33 -10.71
CA ARG A 115 -7.66 -23.38 -11.44
C ARG A 115 -7.71 -23.13 -12.93
N PHE A 116 -6.54 -23.19 -13.57
CA PHE A 116 -6.43 -23.10 -15.02
C PHE A 116 -6.67 -24.46 -15.65
N ASP A 117 -7.50 -24.50 -16.68
CA ASP A 117 -7.74 -25.66 -17.52
C ASP A 117 -6.92 -25.49 -18.81
N ASP A 118 -5.91 -26.31 -18.99
CA ASP A 118 -4.97 -26.23 -20.12
C ASP A 118 -5.63 -26.53 -21.47
N ASP A 119 -6.59 -27.45 -21.52
CA ASP A 119 -7.27 -27.87 -22.75
C ASP A 119 -8.29 -26.81 -23.21
N ALA A 120 -9.07 -26.30 -22.26
CA ALA A 120 -10.08 -25.29 -22.52
C ALA A 120 -9.50 -23.87 -22.61
N ALA A 121 -8.30 -23.64 -22.04
CA ALA A 121 -7.64 -22.34 -21.88
C ALA A 121 -8.51 -21.32 -21.10
N VAL A 122 -9.07 -21.76 -19.99
CA VAL A 122 -9.95 -20.98 -19.12
C VAL A 122 -9.59 -21.16 -17.65
N TRP A 123 -9.99 -20.18 -16.84
CA TRP A 123 -9.95 -20.25 -15.39
C TRP A 123 -11.29 -20.67 -14.82
N THR A 124 -11.27 -21.61 -13.90
CA THR A 124 -12.38 -21.94 -13.01
C THR A 124 -12.13 -21.26 -11.67
N VAL A 125 -13.01 -20.34 -11.29
CA VAL A 125 -12.93 -19.54 -10.05
C VAL A 125 -13.98 -20.02 -9.08
N GLN A 126 -13.57 -20.39 -7.86
CA GLN A 126 -14.45 -20.88 -6.81
C GLN A 126 -14.56 -19.86 -5.66
N THR A 127 -15.78 -19.62 -5.20
CA THR A 127 -16.08 -18.72 -4.08
C THR A 127 -16.25 -19.48 -2.76
N GLN A 128 -16.24 -18.76 -1.64
CA GLN A 128 -16.46 -19.31 -0.30
C GLN A 128 -17.86 -19.98 -0.13
N THR A 129 -18.84 -19.60 -0.96
CA THR A 129 -20.19 -20.20 -0.95
C THR A 129 -20.28 -21.48 -1.79
N GLY A 130 -19.18 -21.86 -2.47
CA GLY A 130 -19.14 -23.00 -3.37
C GLY A 130 -19.61 -22.72 -4.80
N GLN A 131 -19.96 -21.45 -5.12
CA GLN A 131 -20.22 -21.03 -6.49
C GLN A 131 -18.95 -21.19 -7.33
N THR A 132 -19.13 -21.58 -8.58
CA THR A 132 -18.05 -21.77 -9.55
C THR A 132 -18.37 -20.96 -10.81
N LEU A 133 -17.46 -20.08 -11.21
CA LEU A 133 -17.53 -19.28 -12.43
C LEU A 133 -16.38 -19.66 -13.37
N VAL A 134 -16.61 -19.49 -14.68
CA VAL A 134 -15.61 -19.80 -15.70
C VAL A 134 -15.36 -18.58 -16.56
N ALA A 135 -14.08 -18.20 -16.70
CA ALA A 135 -13.68 -17.09 -17.56
C ALA A 135 -12.36 -17.38 -18.29
N ARG A 136 -12.14 -16.71 -19.42
CA ARG A 136 -10.89 -16.80 -20.15
C ARG A 136 -9.76 -16.08 -19.44
N TYR A 137 -10.06 -14.90 -18.89
CA TYR A 137 -9.09 -14.03 -18.22
C TYR A 137 -9.46 -13.84 -16.76
N VAL A 138 -8.44 -13.73 -15.91
CA VAL A 138 -8.60 -13.29 -14.52
C VAL A 138 -7.72 -12.07 -14.28
N VAL A 139 -8.31 -10.99 -13.75
CA VAL A 139 -7.59 -9.79 -13.32
C VAL A 139 -7.63 -9.72 -11.79
N ALA A 140 -6.50 -10.01 -11.17
CA ALA A 140 -6.37 -9.95 -9.72
C ALA A 140 -6.13 -8.48 -9.28
N ALA A 141 -7.21 -7.80 -8.90
CA ALA A 141 -7.23 -6.45 -8.34
C ALA A 141 -7.37 -6.48 -6.80
N SER A 142 -6.79 -7.50 -6.17
CA SER A 142 -6.98 -7.85 -4.76
C SER A 142 -6.30 -6.90 -3.76
N GLY A 143 -5.52 -5.94 -4.26
CA GLY A 143 -4.82 -4.93 -3.45
C GLY A 143 -3.58 -5.48 -2.74
N ILE A 144 -2.68 -4.56 -2.35
CA ILE A 144 -1.41 -4.89 -1.70
C ILE A 144 -1.46 -4.79 -0.16
N LEU A 145 -2.51 -4.20 0.41
CA LEU A 145 -2.73 -3.99 1.86
C LEU A 145 -4.12 -4.50 2.28
N SER A 146 -4.54 -5.66 1.77
CA SER A 146 -5.88 -6.23 2.00
C SER A 146 -5.93 -7.39 2.99
N VAL A 147 -4.77 -7.80 3.51
CA VAL A 147 -4.64 -8.88 4.49
C VAL A 147 -3.93 -8.34 5.74
N PRO A 148 -4.65 -7.98 6.80
CA PRO A 148 -4.04 -7.63 8.08
C PRO A 148 -3.19 -8.77 8.62
N LEU A 149 -2.09 -8.44 9.29
CA LEU A 149 -1.37 -9.42 10.11
C LEU A 149 -2.22 -9.75 11.33
N ASP A 150 -2.40 -11.04 11.54
CA ASP A 150 -3.10 -11.56 12.71
C ASP A 150 -2.10 -11.59 13.87
N PRO A 151 -2.23 -10.74 14.89
CA PRO A 151 -1.31 -10.77 16.01
C PRO A 151 -1.53 -12.02 16.84
N ASP A 152 -0.44 -12.68 17.22
CA ASP A 152 -0.44 -13.85 18.10
C ASP A 152 0.27 -13.50 19.41
N PHE A 153 -0.40 -12.69 20.23
CA PHE A 153 0.11 -12.36 21.57
C PHE A 153 -0.42 -13.37 22.59
N PRO A 154 0.44 -13.92 23.47
CA PRO A 154 -0.02 -14.79 24.54
C PRO A 154 -1.15 -14.15 25.35
N GLY A 155 -2.22 -14.89 25.59
CA GLY A 155 -3.35 -14.45 26.40
C GLY A 155 -4.33 -13.48 25.72
N MET A 156 -4.17 -13.19 24.43
CA MET A 156 -4.98 -12.20 23.70
C MET A 156 -6.48 -12.43 23.83
N ASP A 157 -6.94 -13.68 23.77
CA ASP A 157 -8.34 -14.05 23.88
C ASP A 157 -8.91 -13.88 25.30
N SER A 158 -8.07 -13.65 26.31
CA SER A 158 -8.49 -13.45 27.69
C SER A 158 -8.87 -12.02 28.01
N PHE A 159 -8.55 -11.06 27.15
CA PHE A 159 -8.83 -9.65 27.42
C PHE A 159 -10.32 -9.37 27.56
N ALA A 160 -10.72 -8.85 28.73
CA ALA A 160 -12.12 -8.58 29.04
C ALA A 160 -12.62 -7.24 28.47
N GLY A 161 -11.72 -6.35 28.06
CA GLY A 161 -12.01 -5.07 27.45
C GLY A 161 -12.28 -5.16 25.93
N MET A 162 -12.26 -4.02 25.26
CA MET A 162 -12.51 -3.94 23.81
C MET A 162 -11.22 -4.15 23.01
N SER A 163 -11.21 -5.12 22.10
CA SER A 163 -10.13 -5.34 21.13
C SER A 163 -10.50 -4.75 19.77
N LEU A 164 -9.66 -3.85 19.24
CA LEU A 164 -9.88 -3.16 17.97
C LEU A 164 -8.71 -3.43 17.03
N PHE A 165 -9.03 -3.78 15.77
CA PHE A 165 -8.04 -4.02 14.73
C PHE A 165 -8.14 -2.93 13.66
N THR A 166 -7.05 -2.23 13.40
CA THR A 166 -7.07 -1.11 12.45
C THR A 166 -7.38 -1.53 11.02
N GLY A 167 -6.97 -2.74 10.61
CA GLY A 167 -7.27 -3.31 9.29
C GLY A 167 -8.70 -3.85 9.11
N SER A 168 -9.51 -3.82 10.17
CA SER A 168 -10.93 -4.21 10.20
C SER A 168 -11.71 -3.40 11.24
N TRP A 169 -11.50 -2.09 11.22
CA TRP A 169 -12.14 -1.18 12.18
C TRP A 169 -13.67 -1.27 12.10
N PRO A 170 -14.38 -1.28 13.23
CA PRO A 170 -15.85 -1.36 13.27
C PRO A 170 -16.50 -0.25 12.44
N LYS A 171 -17.67 -0.55 11.87
CA LYS A 171 -18.52 0.47 11.26
C LYS A 171 -19.14 1.36 12.34
N GLY A 172 -19.18 2.65 12.05
CA GLY A 172 -19.77 3.63 12.95
C GLY A 172 -18.76 4.14 13.99
N HIS A 173 -19.30 4.90 14.93
CA HIS A 173 -18.50 5.55 15.97
C HIS A 173 -18.10 4.56 17.05
N VAL A 174 -16.82 4.54 17.39
CA VAL A 174 -16.29 3.83 18.55
C VAL A 174 -16.00 4.87 19.64
N ASP A 175 -16.70 4.77 20.77
CA ASP A 175 -16.52 5.68 21.88
C ASP A 175 -15.30 5.28 22.73
N LEU A 176 -14.27 6.11 22.67
CA LEU A 176 -13.03 5.99 23.43
C LEU A 176 -12.94 7.00 24.58
N ALA A 177 -13.93 7.87 24.75
CA ALA A 177 -13.89 8.93 25.77
C ALA A 177 -13.74 8.37 27.19
N GLY A 178 -12.79 8.91 27.93
CA GLY A 178 -12.52 8.51 29.32
C GLY A 178 -12.05 7.06 29.49
N LYS A 179 -11.53 6.42 28.42
CA LYS A 179 -10.98 5.06 28.47
C LYS A 179 -9.46 5.09 28.62
N ARG A 180 -8.91 4.05 29.25
CA ARG A 180 -7.48 3.72 29.24
C ARG A 180 -7.23 2.87 28.00
N VAL A 181 -6.48 3.42 27.04
CA VAL A 181 -6.30 2.83 25.73
C VAL A 181 -4.85 2.41 25.51
N GLY A 182 -4.63 1.18 25.09
CA GLY A 182 -3.35 0.68 24.60
C GLY A 182 -3.31 0.62 23.08
N VAL A 183 -2.27 1.17 22.46
CA VAL A 183 -2.01 1.05 21.01
C VAL A 183 -0.76 0.23 20.79
N ILE A 184 -0.88 -0.92 20.14
CA ILE A 184 0.27 -1.79 19.79
C ILE A 184 0.67 -1.52 18.35
N GLY A 185 1.82 -0.86 18.16
CA GLY A 185 2.39 -0.56 16.85
C GLY A 185 2.43 0.93 16.53
N THR A 186 3.57 1.34 15.96
CA THR A 186 3.93 2.72 15.60
C THR A 186 4.38 2.82 14.13
N GLY A 187 3.75 2.03 13.25
CA GLY A 187 3.83 2.19 11.80
C GLY A 187 2.88 3.30 11.31
N SER A 188 2.62 3.38 9.98
CA SER A 188 1.77 4.42 9.39
C SER A 188 0.43 4.58 10.10
N THR A 189 -0.22 3.47 10.42
CA THR A 189 -1.50 3.46 11.14
C THR A 189 -1.39 4.06 12.54
N GLY A 190 -0.36 3.66 13.32
CA GLY A 190 -0.15 4.18 14.67
C GLY A 190 0.17 5.67 14.67
N VAL A 191 1.03 6.14 13.75
CA VAL A 191 1.38 7.56 13.61
C VAL A 191 0.16 8.42 13.29
N GLN A 192 -0.77 7.92 12.47
CA GLN A 192 -2.01 8.63 12.14
C GLN A 192 -3.06 8.58 13.26
N LEU A 193 -3.17 7.45 13.95
CA LEU A 193 -4.21 7.21 14.96
C LEU A 193 -3.89 7.90 16.30
N ILE A 194 -2.64 7.82 16.76
CA ILE A 194 -2.21 8.26 18.10
C ILE A 194 -2.53 9.74 18.35
N PRO A 195 -2.21 10.70 17.46
CA PRO A 195 -2.54 12.11 17.68
C PRO A 195 -4.04 12.40 17.77
N VAL A 196 -4.86 11.60 17.08
CA VAL A 196 -6.32 11.78 17.03
C VAL A 196 -6.99 11.19 18.27
N VAL A 197 -6.47 10.09 18.79
CA VAL A 197 -7.02 9.38 19.95
C VAL A 197 -6.58 10.02 21.28
N ALA A 198 -5.32 10.44 21.38
CA ALA A 198 -4.74 10.97 22.63
C ALA A 198 -5.58 12.05 23.34
N PRO A 199 -6.16 13.05 22.65
CA PRO A 199 -6.98 14.08 23.32
C PRO A 199 -8.36 13.59 23.81
N GLN A 200 -8.79 12.39 23.42
CA GLN A 200 -10.14 11.87 23.71
C GLN A 200 -10.16 10.91 24.89
N VAL A 201 -9.02 10.31 25.23
CA VAL A 201 -8.92 9.21 26.18
C VAL A 201 -8.41 9.70 27.55
N GLU A 202 -8.69 8.93 28.60
CA GLU A 202 -8.16 9.20 29.95
C GLU A 202 -6.64 8.97 29.96
N GLU A 203 -6.20 7.80 29.49
CA GLU A 203 -4.80 7.43 29.38
C GLU A 203 -4.54 6.75 28.03
N LEU A 204 -3.40 7.05 27.42
CA LEU A 204 -2.92 6.39 26.20
C LEU A 204 -1.55 5.76 26.42
N HIS A 205 -1.48 4.44 26.34
CA HIS A 205 -0.24 3.68 26.37
C HIS A 205 0.16 3.24 24.97
N VAL A 206 1.31 3.71 24.48
CA VAL A 206 1.80 3.40 23.13
C VAL A 206 2.90 2.36 23.21
N PHE A 207 2.59 1.13 22.82
CA PHE A 207 3.53 0.00 22.82
C PHE A 207 4.33 -0.04 21.52
N GLN A 208 5.59 0.42 21.60
CA GLN A 208 6.46 0.60 20.45
C GLN A 208 7.58 -0.43 20.40
N ARG A 209 7.64 -1.21 19.30
CA ARG A 209 8.78 -2.08 18.99
C ARG A 209 9.84 -1.36 18.15
N SER A 210 9.40 -0.60 17.16
CA SER A 210 10.27 0.11 16.22
C SER A 210 9.73 1.49 15.94
N PRO A 211 10.45 2.57 16.28
CA PRO A 211 10.03 3.92 15.95
C PRO A 211 9.99 4.15 14.44
N ALA A 212 9.18 5.09 13.99
CA ALA A 212 9.03 5.47 12.59
C ALA A 212 9.70 6.81 12.31
N TYR A 213 10.17 7.00 11.07
CA TYR A 213 10.44 8.33 10.53
C TYR A 213 9.14 8.98 10.11
N THR A 214 8.90 10.21 10.55
CA THR A 214 7.75 11.00 10.13
C THR A 214 8.17 12.26 9.41
N LEU A 215 7.29 12.77 8.55
CA LEU A 215 7.45 14.00 7.81
C LEU A 215 6.31 14.94 8.22
N PRO A 216 6.57 16.02 8.96
CA PRO A 216 5.56 16.97 9.37
C PRO A 216 4.84 17.57 8.16
N TRP A 217 3.53 17.62 8.23
CA TRP A 217 2.70 18.06 7.13
C TRP A 217 1.47 18.81 7.60
N THR A 218 1.09 19.87 6.88
CA THR A 218 -0.14 20.59 7.15
C THR A 218 -1.22 20.13 6.19
N VAL A 219 -2.17 19.38 6.69
CA VAL A 219 -3.43 19.12 5.99
C VAL A 219 -4.39 20.25 6.25
N ARG A 220 -5.02 20.77 5.21
CA ARG A 220 -5.96 21.89 5.31
C ARG A 220 -7.11 21.73 4.34
N ALA A 221 -8.20 22.41 4.62
CA ALA A 221 -9.25 22.61 3.63
C ALA A 221 -8.72 23.42 2.44
N PHE A 222 -9.31 23.22 1.28
CA PHE A 222 -9.04 24.08 0.12
C PHE A 222 -9.56 25.50 0.40
N GLU A 223 -8.78 26.49 -0.02
CA GLU A 223 -9.21 27.90 0.02
C GLU A 223 -10.35 28.13 -1.00
N PRO A 224 -11.21 29.13 -0.78
CA PRO A 224 -12.27 29.46 -1.72
C PRO A 224 -11.73 29.72 -3.14
N GLY A 225 -12.20 28.95 -4.12
CA GLY A 225 -11.77 29.04 -5.53
C GLY A 225 -10.50 28.24 -5.87
N GLU A 226 -9.73 27.78 -4.90
CA GLU A 226 -8.51 27.00 -5.14
C GLU A 226 -8.81 25.69 -5.88
N LEU A 227 -9.84 24.97 -5.45
CA LEU A 227 -10.20 23.72 -6.10
C LEU A 227 -10.72 23.94 -7.52
N ASP A 228 -11.45 25.04 -7.78
CA ASP A 228 -11.93 25.38 -9.12
C ASP A 228 -10.76 25.70 -10.06
N GLU A 229 -9.74 26.42 -9.56
CA GLU A 229 -8.51 26.68 -10.31
C GLU A 229 -7.76 25.38 -10.63
N LEU A 230 -7.63 24.48 -9.65
CA LEU A 230 -7.01 23.16 -9.85
C LEU A 230 -7.77 22.33 -10.89
N LYS A 231 -9.10 22.33 -10.83
CA LYS A 231 -9.96 21.62 -11.80
C LYS A 231 -9.82 22.19 -13.21
N ALA A 232 -9.71 23.49 -13.35
CA ALA A 232 -9.47 24.12 -14.65
C ALA A 232 -8.14 23.70 -15.28
N ASN A 233 -7.17 23.31 -14.47
CA ASN A 233 -5.82 22.90 -14.88
C ASN A 233 -5.60 21.38 -14.78
N TYR A 234 -6.63 20.56 -14.63
CA TYR A 234 -6.45 19.09 -14.47
C TYR A 234 -5.66 18.45 -15.61
N ALA A 235 -5.83 18.86 -16.84
CA ALA A 235 -5.09 18.29 -17.98
C ALA A 235 -3.57 18.46 -17.81
N GLU A 236 -3.11 19.63 -17.38
CA GLU A 236 -1.70 19.93 -17.14
C GLU A 236 -1.18 19.17 -15.90
N ILE A 237 -1.98 19.13 -14.82
CA ILE A 237 -1.64 18.39 -13.60
C ILE A 237 -1.47 16.90 -13.91
N ARG A 238 -2.38 16.30 -14.68
CA ARG A 238 -2.31 14.89 -15.06
C ARG A 238 -1.15 14.59 -16.00
N ALA A 239 -0.83 15.52 -16.92
CA ALA A 239 0.35 15.39 -17.76
C ALA A 239 1.64 15.39 -16.90
N ALA A 240 1.77 16.35 -15.99
CA ALA A 240 2.90 16.41 -15.05
C ALA A 240 2.98 15.16 -14.16
N GLN A 241 1.86 14.67 -13.66
CA GLN A 241 1.77 13.45 -12.86
C GLN A 241 2.28 12.22 -13.63
N ARG A 242 1.94 12.09 -14.90
CA ARG A 242 2.39 10.96 -15.75
C ARG A 242 3.90 10.97 -16.01
N GLU A 243 4.50 12.13 -16.12
CA GLU A 243 5.93 12.30 -16.35
C GLU A 243 6.75 12.31 -15.05
N HIS A 244 6.10 12.41 -13.89
CA HIS A 244 6.80 12.42 -12.62
C HIS A 244 7.19 11.00 -12.18
N PRO A 245 8.45 10.74 -11.74
CA PRO A 245 8.91 9.40 -11.40
C PRO A 245 8.05 8.66 -10.38
N VAL A 246 7.49 9.38 -9.40
CA VAL A 246 6.62 8.79 -8.38
C VAL A 246 5.12 8.96 -8.67
N GLY A 247 4.76 9.52 -9.82
CA GLY A 247 3.35 9.73 -10.20
C GLY A 247 2.60 10.71 -9.30
N ALA A 248 3.33 11.66 -8.71
CA ALA A 248 2.78 12.73 -7.88
C ALA A 248 3.67 13.95 -8.06
N ALA A 249 3.29 14.83 -9.00
CA ALA A 249 4.04 16.04 -9.35
C ALA A 249 3.84 17.16 -8.33
N ARG A 250 2.73 17.10 -7.60
CA ARG A 250 2.43 17.99 -6.49
C ARG A 250 2.98 17.42 -5.19
N LEU A 251 2.52 17.93 -4.06
CA LEU A 251 3.04 17.58 -2.76
C LEU A 251 2.58 16.16 -2.32
N SER A 252 3.56 15.32 -2.02
CA SER A 252 3.36 14.01 -1.40
C SER A 252 4.62 13.62 -0.62
N ALA A 253 4.52 12.61 0.24
CA ALA A 253 5.70 12.06 0.92
C ALA A 253 6.77 11.62 -0.10
N PHE A 254 6.37 11.07 -1.23
CA PHE A 254 7.29 10.61 -2.26
C PHE A 254 7.90 11.72 -3.11
N SER A 255 7.12 12.75 -3.49
CA SER A 255 7.67 13.88 -4.24
C SER A 255 8.71 14.63 -3.42
N VAL A 256 8.47 14.81 -2.12
CA VAL A 256 9.44 15.39 -1.18
C VAL A 256 10.70 14.52 -1.09
N MET A 257 10.57 13.21 -0.92
CA MET A 257 11.72 12.30 -0.91
C MET A 257 12.51 12.35 -2.22
N PHE A 258 11.82 12.42 -3.35
CA PHE A 258 12.47 12.54 -4.67
C PHE A 258 13.21 13.88 -4.80
N GLU A 259 12.61 14.98 -4.34
CA GLU A 259 13.26 16.28 -4.31
C GLU A 259 14.52 16.28 -3.41
N MET A 260 14.48 15.59 -2.26
CA MET A 260 15.66 15.44 -1.39
C MET A 260 16.87 14.87 -2.14
N MET A 261 16.67 13.91 -3.05
CA MET A 261 17.76 13.31 -3.83
C MET A 261 18.49 14.31 -4.74
N THR A 262 17.91 15.48 -5.01
CA THR A 262 18.54 16.55 -5.82
C THR A 262 19.33 17.55 -4.98
N LYS A 263 19.28 17.46 -3.66
CA LYS A 263 19.98 18.37 -2.74
C LYS A 263 21.47 18.01 -2.60
N PRO A 264 22.29 18.94 -2.06
CA PRO A 264 23.70 18.63 -1.78
C PRO A 264 23.89 17.42 -0.86
N PRO A 265 25.01 16.69 -0.98
CA PRO A 265 25.32 15.57 -0.10
C PRO A 265 25.56 16.03 1.35
N ILE A 266 25.03 15.27 2.34
CA ILE A 266 25.26 15.54 3.77
C ILE A 266 26.73 15.44 4.15
N LYS A 267 27.48 14.57 3.46
CA LYS A 267 28.93 14.38 3.72
C LYS A 267 29.75 15.60 3.38
N SER A 268 29.31 16.45 2.47
CA SER A 268 30.00 17.70 2.09
C SER A 268 29.66 18.89 2.97
N ALA A 269 28.59 18.80 3.77
CA ALA A 269 28.12 19.89 4.62
C ALA A 269 28.87 19.93 5.96
N SER A 270 29.20 21.12 6.44
CA SER A 270 29.76 21.35 7.78
C SER A 270 28.74 21.01 8.89
N ARG A 271 29.21 20.84 10.11
CA ARG A 271 28.31 20.64 11.26
C ARG A 271 27.37 21.82 11.47
N GLU A 272 27.84 23.04 11.24
CA GLU A 272 27.06 24.26 11.37
C GLU A 272 25.92 24.32 10.35
N GLU A 273 26.18 23.97 9.08
CA GLU A 273 25.15 23.91 8.03
C GLU A 273 24.09 22.85 8.34
N LYS A 274 24.48 21.68 8.83
CA LYS A 274 23.58 20.61 9.25
C LYS A 274 22.65 21.05 10.39
N LEU A 275 23.22 21.70 11.42
CA LEU A 275 22.45 22.20 12.56
C LEU A 275 21.50 23.33 12.14
N ARG A 276 21.97 24.22 11.27
CA ARG A 276 21.11 25.29 10.72
C ARG A 276 19.92 24.73 9.94
N ALA A 277 20.16 23.70 9.12
CA ALA A 277 19.07 23.03 8.40
C ALA A 277 18.01 22.45 9.36
N VAL A 278 18.45 21.83 10.48
CA VAL A 278 17.54 21.36 11.54
C VAL A 278 16.83 22.52 12.25
N GLU A 279 17.51 23.63 12.49
CA GLU A 279 16.91 24.81 13.13
C GLU A 279 15.82 25.45 12.26
N GLU A 280 16.07 25.54 10.96
CA GLU A 280 15.16 26.18 10.00
C GLU A 280 14.01 25.26 9.57
N HIS A 281 14.25 23.95 9.47
CA HIS A 281 13.32 23.00 8.85
C HIS A 281 12.99 21.76 9.71
N GLY A 282 13.42 21.73 10.98
CA GLY A 282 13.14 20.62 11.90
C GLY A 282 13.62 19.27 11.37
N VAL A 283 12.79 18.23 11.48
CA VAL A 283 13.10 16.88 11.00
C VAL A 283 13.31 16.81 9.48
N MET A 284 12.69 17.70 8.72
CA MET A 284 12.90 17.80 7.26
C MET A 284 14.32 18.27 6.94
N GLY A 285 14.87 19.20 7.73
CA GLY A 285 16.26 19.66 7.61
C GLY A 285 17.28 18.57 7.93
N ALA A 286 16.92 17.62 8.81
CA ALA A 286 17.77 16.47 9.11
C ALA A 286 17.85 15.47 7.93
N LEU A 287 16.77 15.28 7.20
CA LEU A 287 16.64 14.26 6.16
C LEU A 287 16.89 14.77 4.73
N GLY A 288 16.84 16.08 4.52
CA GLY A 288 16.83 16.73 3.20
C GLY A 288 18.19 16.80 2.49
N TRP A 289 18.91 15.67 2.36
CA TRP A 289 20.24 15.60 1.76
C TRP A 289 20.29 14.56 0.64
N GLY A 290 21.03 14.84 -0.44
CA GLY A 290 21.00 14.09 -1.68
C GLY A 290 21.60 12.69 -1.65
N ASP A 291 22.50 12.42 -0.73
CA ASP A 291 23.20 11.13 -0.62
C ASP A 291 22.57 10.14 0.39
N VAL A 292 21.54 10.56 1.12
CA VAL A 292 20.95 9.78 2.22
C VAL A 292 20.35 8.45 1.76
N PHE A 293 19.79 8.37 0.56
CA PHE A 293 19.19 7.14 0.03
C PHE A 293 20.19 6.16 -0.58
N PHE A 294 21.41 6.62 -0.87
CA PHE A 294 22.41 5.85 -1.62
C PHE A 294 23.66 5.51 -0.82
N ASP A 295 23.85 6.15 0.33
CA ASP A 295 25.03 5.97 1.16
C ASP A 295 24.63 5.76 2.63
N ILE A 296 25.02 4.60 3.18
CA ILE A 296 24.64 4.23 4.53
C ILE A 296 25.28 5.12 5.62
N GLU A 297 26.48 5.65 5.39
CA GLU A 297 27.12 6.57 6.34
C GLU A 297 26.44 7.95 6.28
N ALA A 298 26.05 8.42 5.09
CA ALA A 298 25.23 9.62 4.95
C ALA A 298 23.88 9.45 5.67
N ASN A 299 23.25 8.28 5.50
CA ASN A 299 22.00 7.94 6.16
C ASN A 299 22.12 7.94 7.69
N LYS A 300 23.20 7.41 8.25
CA LYS A 300 23.46 7.46 9.70
C LYS A 300 23.61 8.89 10.21
N MET A 301 24.35 9.75 9.47
CA MET A 301 24.48 11.17 9.82
C MET A 301 23.11 11.87 9.82
N ALA A 302 22.25 11.58 8.85
CA ALA A 302 20.90 12.11 8.79
C ALA A 302 20.03 11.60 9.95
N ALA A 303 20.15 10.33 10.32
CA ALA A 303 19.45 9.73 11.45
C ALA A 303 19.87 10.35 12.80
N GLU A 304 21.13 10.67 12.98
CA GLU A 304 21.63 11.38 14.18
C GLU A 304 21.01 12.78 14.28
N LEU A 305 21.02 13.55 13.17
CA LEU A 305 20.39 14.87 13.11
C LEU A 305 18.87 14.79 13.34
N TYR A 306 18.24 13.74 12.85
CA TYR A 306 16.81 13.48 13.07
C TYR A 306 16.51 13.27 14.56
N GLY A 307 17.35 12.53 15.28
CA GLY A 307 17.27 12.38 16.72
C GLY A 307 17.42 13.73 17.46
N GLU A 308 18.35 14.58 17.02
CA GLU A 308 18.49 15.95 17.58
C GLU A 308 17.25 16.81 17.31
N ALA A 309 16.61 16.65 16.14
CA ALA A 309 15.38 17.36 15.82
C ALA A 309 14.20 16.87 16.69
N ILE A 310 14.06 15.56 16.92
CA ILE A 310 13.04 15.00 17.83
C ILE A 310 13.25 15.53 19.25
N ALA A 311 14.48 15.58 19.75
CA ALA A 311 14.79 16.07 21.10
C ALA A 311 14.47 17.58 21.30
N ARG A 312 14.19 18.32 20.23
CA ARG A 312 13.69 19.72 20.30
C ARG A 312 12.16 19.76 20.39
N ILE A 313 11.47 18.69 20.01
CA ILE A 313 10.00 18.58 20.00
C ILE A 313 9.53 17.88 21.28
N VAL A 314 10.13 16.73 21.60
CA VAL A 314 9.76 15.91 22.75
C VAL A 314 10.54 16.34 23.97
N THR A 315 9.85 16.75 25.03
CA THR A 315 10.44 17.40 26.20
C THR A 315 11.16 16.41 27.14
N ASP A 316 10.66 15.17 27.22
CA ASP A 316 11.31 14.11 27.98
C ASP A 316 12.42 13.46 27.17
N PRO A 317 13.71 13.52 27.64
CA PRO A 317 14.84 13.01 26.87
C PRO A 317 14.82 11.50 26.67
N GLU A 318 14.24 10.75 27.59
CA GLU A 318 14.15 9.29 27.46
C GLU A 318 13.13 8.89 26.39
N THR A 319 11.98 9.54 26.37
CA THR A 319 10.96 9.40 25.34
C THR A 319 11.47 9.85 23.97
N ALA A 320 12.17 10.98 23.89
CA ALA A 320 12.79 11.46 22.64
C ALA A 320 13.77 10.44 22.06
N ALA A 321 14.63 9.87 22.90
CA ALA A 321 15.57 8.84 22.50
C ALA A 321 14.88 7.54 22.06
N ALA A 322 13.78 7.15 22.72
CA ALA A 322 13.00 5.97 22.37
C ALA A 322 12.25 6.14 21.05
N LEU A 323 11.81 7.36 20.71
CA LEU A 323 11.14 7.70 19.44
C LEU A 323 12.10 7.88 18.27
N THR A 324 13.42 7.95 18.52
CA THR A 324 14.43 8.08 17.47
C THR A 324 14.64 6.75 16.74
N PRO A 325 14.42 6.69 15.39
CA PRO A 325 14.60 5.47 14.63
C PRO A 325 16.06 5.00 14.57
N SER A 326 16.28 3.69 14.64
CA SER A 326 17.60 3.06 14.53
C SER A 326 17.83 2.33 13.19
N HIS A 327 16.81 2.25 12.34
CA HIS A 327 16.93 1.69 11.00
C HIS A 327 17.21 2.79 9.98
N PRO A 328 17.75 2.50 8.79
CA PRO A 328 18.01 3.50 7.78
C PRO A 328 16.74 4.24 7.36
N PHE A 329 16.84 5.57 7.19
CA PHE A 329 15.77 6.37 6.59
C PHE A 329 15.51 5.91 5.15
N GLY A 330 14.24 5.85 4.76
CA GLY A 330 13.83 5.32 3.45
C GLY A 330 13.60 3.81 3.41
N CYS A 331 14.21 3.05 4.34
CA CYS A 331 14.01 1.61 4.50
C CYS A 331 12.56 1.20 4.72
N LYS A 332 11.81 2.03 5.44
CA LYS A 332 10.36 1.96 5.59
C LYS A 332 9.78 3.25 5.02
N ARG A 333 8.50 3.21 4.64
CA ARG A 333 7.78 4.42 4.19
C ARG A 333 7.86 5.49 5.26
N PRO A 334 8.38 6.69 4.98
CA PRO A 334 8.23 7.83 5.85
C PRO A 334 6.74 8.20 5.92
N ILE A 335 6.27 8.60 7.08
CA ILE A 335 4.85 8.76 7.34
C ILE A 335 4.55 10.24 7.47
N ILE A 336 3.51 10.71 6.78
CA ILE A 336 3.02 12.08 6.97
C ILE A 336 2.45 12.20 8.39
N ASP A 337 2.91 13.22 9.09
CA ASP A 337 2.70 13.46 10.50
C ASP A 337 1.90 14.75 10.73
N GLN A 338 0.94 14.67 11.64
CA GLN A 338 0.12 15.79 12.10
C GLN A 338 0.20 15.92 13.63
N GLY A 339 1.41 16.09 14.16
CA GLY A 339 1.65 16.28 15.59
C GLY A 339 1.90 14.97 16.36
N TYR A 340 2.49 13.97 15.69
CA TYR A 340 2.81 12.69 16.32
C TYR A 340 3.81 12.83 17.47
N TYR A 341 4.91 13.55 17.28
CA TYR A 341 5.92 13.75 18.32
C TYR A 341 5.42 14.63 19.43
N GLU A 342 4.70 15.69 19.12
CA GLU A 342 4.11 16.63 20.09
C GLU A 342 3.10 15.91 21.01
N THR A 343 2.46 14.86 20.52
CA THR A 343 1.50 14.06 21.30
C THR A 343 2.14 13.42 22.53
N PHE A 344 3.42 13.08 22.47
CA PHE A 344 4.16 12.47 23.59
C PHE A 344 4.53 13.48 24.69
N ASN A 345 4.27 14.77 24.51
CA ASN A 345 4.37 15.79 25.58
C ASN A 345 3.09 15.94 26.43
N ARG A 346 2.04 15.16 26.12
CA ARG A 346 0.80 15.19 26.88
C ARG A 346 0.94 14.34 28.15
N ASP A 347 0.39 14.83 29.27
CA ASP A 347 0.44 14.15 30.57
C ASP A 347 -0.28 12.78 30.56
N ASN A 348 -1.24 12.59 29.65
CA ASN A 348 -2.02 11.36 29.53
C ASN A 348 -1.44 10.36 28.51
N VAL A 349 -0.25 10.59 27.96
CA VAL A 349 0.38 9.71 26.95
C VAL A 349 1.67 9.11 27.48
N THR A 350 1.75 7.79 27.49
CA THR A 350 2.93 7.04 27.92
C THR A 350 3.47 6.19 26.77
N LEU A 351 4.76 6.36 26.45
CA LEU A 351 5.48 5.49 25.51
C LEU A 351 6.06 4.29 26.26
N VAL A 352 5.72 3.08 25.82
CA VAL A 352 6.29 1.83 26.31
C VAL A 352 7.25 1.26 25.24
N ASP A 353 8.56 1.41 25.46
CA ASP A 353 9.59 0.88 24.56
C ASP A 353 9.75 -0.64 24.74
N LEU A 354 9.12 -1.41 23.86
CA LEU A 354 9.14 -2.87 23.89
C LEU A 354 10.53 -3.51 23.61
N ARG A 355 11.52 -2.72 23.26
CA ARG A 355 12.93 -3.18 23.17
C ARG A 355 13.58 -3.27 24.55
N LYS A 356 13.15 -2.41 25.48
CA LYS A 356 13.64 -2.36 26.86
C LYS A 356 12.68 -3.08 27.83
N ASN A 357 11.41 -3.10 27.51
CA ASN A 357 10.35 -3.68 28.35
C ASN A 357 9.39 -4.53 27.49
N PRO A 358 9.81 -5.74 27.07
CA PRO A 358 9.07 -6.60 26.15
C PRO A 358 7.66 -6.93 26.65
N LEU A 359 6.69 -6.95 25.71
CA LEU A 359 5.35 -7.46 25.97
C LEU A 359 5.43 -8.97 26.23
N VAL A 360 4.92 -9.40 27.38
CA VAL A 360 4.93 -10.81 27.79
C VAL A 360 3.60 -11.48 27.45
N GLU A 361 2.50 -10.88 27.86
CA GLU A 361 1.15 -11.40 27.59
C GLU A 361 0.08 -10.30 27.68
N ILE A 362 -1.06 -10.59 27.10
CA ILE A 362 -2.29 -9.86 27.30
C ILE A 362 -3.08 -10.56 28.42
N THR A 363 -3.51 -9.81 29.42
CA THR A 363 -4.26 -10.29 30.57
C THR A 363 -5.73 -9.88 30.45
N PRO A 364 -6.63 -10.41 31.29
CA PRO A 364 -8.02 -9.94 31.32
C PRO A 364 -8.17 -8.44 31.57
N GLY A 365 -7.23 -7.80 32.29
CA GLY A 365 -7.27 -6.38 32.65
C GLY A 365 -6.41 -5.47 31.80
N GLY A 366 -5.57 -5.98 30.87
CA GLY A 366 -4.66 -5.13 30.11
C GLY A 366 -3.46 -5.85 29.53
N ILE A 367 -2.30 -5.18 29.52
CA ILE A 367 -1.05 -5.70 28.95
C ILE A 367 0.01 -5.83 30.04
N ARG A 368 0.59 -7.02 30.15
CA ARG A 368 1.76 -7.25 31.00
C ARG A 368 3.04 -7.24 30.16
N THR A 369 3.93 -6.36 30.53
CA THR A 369 5.30 -6.33 30.04
C THR A 369 6.24 -7.04 31.04
N GLU A 370 7.53 -7.12 30.74
CA GLU A 370 8.51 -7.77 31.62
C GLU A 370 8.57 -7.10 33.00
N HIS A 371 8.39 -5.77 33.05
CA HIS A 371 8.59 -4.99 34.27
C HIS A 371 7.29 -4.39 34.82
N ASP A 372 6.23 -4.23 34.01
CA ASP A 372 5.03 -3.50 34.39
C ASP A 372 3.76 -4.23 33.96
N HIS A 373 2.64 -3.83 34.58
CA HIS A 373 1.28 -4.15 34.14
C HIS A 373 0.53 -2.85 33.81
N HIS A 374 -0.03 -2.78 32.62
CA HIS A 374 -0.81 -1.64 32.13
C HIS A 374 -2.29 -2.02 32.12
N ASP A 375 -3.07 -1.42 33.03
CA ASP A 375 -4.51 -1.62 33.07
C ASP A 375 -5.18 -0.87 31.92
N LEU A 376 -5.96 -1.57 31.11
CA LEU A 376 -6.56 -1.04 29.89
C LEU A 376 -8.03 -1.43 29.78
N ASP A 377 -8.83 -0.54 29.21
CA ASP A 377 -10.22 -0.77 28.83
C ASP A 377 -10.34 -1.13 27.34
N VAL A 378 -9.35 -0.69 26.53
CA VAL A 378 -9.31 -0.91 25.08
C VAL A 378 -7.88 -1.22 24.63
N ILE A 379 -7.71 -2.21 23.76
CA ILE A 379 -6.45 -2.46 23.05
C ILE A 379 -6.69 -2.29 21.55
N ILE A 380 -5.88 -1.43 20.91
CA ILE A 380 -5.90 -1.18 19.47
C ILE A 380 -4.66 -1.85 18.84
N TYR A 381 -4.90 -2.81 17.96
CA TYR A 381 -3.86 -3.53 17.24
C TYR A 381 -3.56 -2.83 15.90
N ALA A 382 -2.44 -2.10 15.84
CA ALA A 382 -1.90 -1.46 14.63
C ALA A 382 -0.70 -2.26 14.09
N THR A 383 -0.87 -3.57 13.97
CA THR A 383 0.20 -4.55 13.71
C THR A 383 0.61 -4.68 12.24
N GLY A 384 -0.10 -4.01 11.33
CA GLY A 384 0.24 -3.94 9.90
C GLY A 384 -0.36 -5.07 9.08
N PHE A 385 0.25 -5.33 7.90
CA PHE A 385 -0.31 -6.19 6.85
C PHE A 385 0.71 -7.20 6.32
N ASP A 386 0.22 -8.34 5.86
CA ASP A 386 0.94 -9.23 4.93
C ASP A 386 0.86 -8.60 3.53
N ALA A 387 1.70 -7.59 3.33
CA ALA A 387 1.64 -6.72 2.17
C ALA A 387 2.14 -7.41 0.89
N MET A 388 1.77 -6.84 -0.25
CA MET A 388 2.14 -7.21 -1.61
C MET A 388 1.59 -8.56 -2.09
N THR A 389 1.84 -9.65 -1.38
CA THR A 389 1.55 -11.01 -1.83
C THR A 389 0.46 -11.70 -1.02
N GLY A 390 0.19 -11.24 0.21
CA GLY A 390 -0.70 -11.93 1.15
C GLY A 390 -2.11 -12.20 0.62
N ALA A 391 -2.66 -11.28 -0.16
CA ALA A 391 -3.98 -11.47 -0.77
C ALA A 391 -4.05 -12.66 -1.73
N LEU A 392 -3.01 -12.83 -2.55
CA LEU A 392 -2.95 -13.88 -3.58
C LEU A 392 -2.50 -15.22 -3.00
N THR A 393 -1.58 -15.23 -2.03
CA THR A 393 -1.09 -16.48 -1.43
C THR A 393 -2.13 -17.18 -0.55
N ARG A 394 -3.18 -16.47 -0.12
CA ARG A 394 -4.32 -17.04 0.62
C ARG A 394 -5.43 -17.61 -0.27
N ILE A 395 -5.36 -17.40 -1.58
CA ILE A 395 -6.22 -18.06 -2.57
C ILE A 395 -5.47 -19.29 -3.11
N ASP A 396 -6.13 -20.45 -3.20
CA ASP A 396 -5.53 -21.64 -3.84
C ASP A 396 -5.50 -21.46 -5.37
N ILE A 397 -4.48 -20.74 -5.86
CA ILE A 397 -4.28 -20.44 -7.28
C ILE A 397 -3.42 -21.54 -7.90
N ARG A 398 -3.99 -22.26 -8.88
CA ARG A 398 -3.34 -23.33 -9.62
C ARG A 398 -3.27 -22.99 -11.10
N GLY A 399 -2.05 -22.80 -11.59
CA GLY A 399 -1.75 -22.62 -13.01
C GLY A 399 -1.59 -23.94 -13.77
N ARG A 400 -0.74 -23.91 -14.82
CA ARG A 400 -0.44 -25.10 -15.64
C ARG A 400 0.04 -26.26 -14.79
N ASP A 401 -0.38 -27.48 -15.17
CA ASP A 401 -0.01 -28.72 -14.49
C ASP A 401 -0.26 -28.68 -12.96
N GLY A 402 -1.19 -27.81 -12.52
CA GLY A 402 -1.52 -27.65 -11.10
C GLY A 402 -0.46 -26.89 -10.28
N LEU A 403 0.45 -26.16 -10.91
CA LEU A 403 1.47 -25.31 -10.26
C LEU A 403 0.81 -24.36 -9.26
N SER A 404 1.20 -24.41 -7.99
CA SER A 404 0.68 -23.51 -6.95
C SER A 404 1.43 -22.21 -6.90
N LEU A 405 0.72 -21.07 -7.04
CA LEU A 405 1.31 -19.75 -6.93
C LEU A 405 1.95 -19.51 -5.55
N ALA A 406 1.25 -19.87 -4.49
CA ALA A 406 1.76 -19.71 -3.13
C ALA A 406 3.06 -20.49 -2.90
N LYS A 407 3.12 -21.77 -3.33
CA LYS A 407 4.34 -22.57 -3.22
C LYS A 407 5.47 -22.07 -4.12
N PHE A 408 5.14 -21.63 -5.32
CA PHE A 408 6.12 -21.05 -6.23
C PHE A 408 6.76 -19.80 -5.61
N TRP A 409 5.94 -18.89 -5.07
CA TRP A 409 6.46 -17.68 -4.42
C TRP A 409 7.17 -17.93 -3.08
N GLU A 410 6.78 -18.98 -2.35
CA GLU A 410 7.49 -19.41 -1.14
C GLU A 410 8.91 -19.93 -1.48
N THR A 411 9.05 -20.69 -2.56
CA THR A 411 10.31 -21.33 -2.95
C THR A 411 11.23 -20.39 -3.71
N GLU A 412 10.73 -19.78 -4.78
CA GLU A 412 11.53 -18.95 -5.69
C GLU A 412 11.57 -17.47 -5.25
N GLY A 413 10.52 -16.98 -4.62
CA GLY A 413 10.24 -15.60 -4.31
C GLY A 413 9.07 -15.08 -5.15
N PRO A 414 8.51 -13.90 -4.81
CA PRO A 414 7.34 -13.34 -5.48
C PRO A 414 7.70 -12.79 -6.87
N PHE A 415 8.16 -13.69 -7.75
CA PHE A 415 8.60 -13.37 -9.10
C PHE A 415 7.41 -13.15 -10.02
N THR A 416 7.52 -12.10 -10.83
CA THR A 416 6.57 -11.72 -11.87
C THR A 416 7.32 -11.21 -13.10
N TYR A 417 6.64 -11.15 -14.23
CA TYR A 417 7.10 -10.40 -15.40
C TYR A 417 6.33 -9.09 -15.48
N LEU A 418 7.03 -7.99 -15.55
CA LEU A 418 6.50 -6.61 -15.53
C LEU A 418 5.67 -6.24 -14.27
N GLY A 419 5.64 -7.07 -13.23
CA GLY A 419 4.68 -6.87 -12.14
C GLY A 419 3.22 -7.08 -12.56
N LEU A 420 2.98 -7.80 -13.67
CA LEU A 420 1.66 -8.00 -14.28
C LEU A 420 1.29 -9.46 -14.47
N ALA A 421 2.27 -10.33 -14.71
CA ALA A 421 2.03 -11.75 -15.02
C ALA A 421 3.06 -12.66 -14.36
N VAL A 422 2.73 -13.96 -14.25
CA VAL A 422 3.61 -14.97 -13.66
C VAL A 422 3.74 -16.15 -14.64
N ALA A 423 4.96 -16.64 -14.84
CA ALA A 423 5.23 -17.82 -15.66
C ALA A 423 4.52 -19.06 -15.09
N GLY A 424 3.84 -19.83 -15.95
CA GLY A 424 3.01 -20.95 -15.54
C GLY A 424 1.56 -20.61 -15.18
N PHE A 425 1.17 -19.33 -15.29
CA PHE A 425 -0.19 -18.87 -14.99
C PHE A 425 -0.78 -18.09 -16.18
N PRO A 426 -1.19 -18.78 -17.25
CA PRO A 426 -1.72 -18.13 -18.46
C PRO A 426 -2.96 -17.30 -18.16
N ASN A 427 -3.14 -16.17 -18.85
CA ASN A 427 -4.34 -15.33 -18.75
C ASN A 427 -4.66 -14.80 -17.34
N LEU A 428 -3.72 -14.92 -16.39
CA LEU A 428 -3.80 -14.29 -15.08
C LEU A 428 -2.99 -13.00 -15.09
N PHE A 429 -3.69 -11.89 -14.94
CA PHE A 429 -3.09 -10.56 -14.77
C PHE A 429 -3.21 -10.13 -13.31
N ILE A 430 -2.18 -9.50 -12.79
CA ILE A 430 -2.14 -9.01 -11.41
C ILE A 430 -1.88 -7.50 -11.43
N VAL A 431 -2.81 -6.73 -10.89
CA VAL A 431 -2.62 -5.28 -10.78
C VAL A 431 -1.78 -4.97 -9.55
N GLN A 432 -0.68 -4.26 -9.72
CA GLN A 432 0.24 -3.84 -8.65
C GLN A 432 1.00 -5.01 -7.99
N ALA A 433 1.38 -6.03 -8.77
CA ALA A 433 2.18 -7.14 -8.27
C ALA A 433 3.63 -6.74 -7.95
N PRO A 434 4.38 -7.60 -7.23
CA PRO A 434 5.81 -7.42 -7.03
C PRO A 434 6.56 -7.16 -8.34
N GLY A 435 7.54 -6.24 -8.33
CA GLY A 435 8.28 -5.84 -9.53
C GLY A 435 7.61 -4.73 -10.35
N SER A 436 6.50 -4.14 -9.87
CA SER A 436 5.87 -2.96 -10.44
C SER A 436 6.12 -1.69 -9.59
N PRO A 437 5.81 -0.48 -10.10
CA PRO A 437 5.98 0.77 -9.34
C PRO A 437 5.24 0.82 -8.00
N SER A 438 4.12 0.17 -7.90
CA SER A 438 3.17 0.01 -6.76
C SER A 438 3.48 0.79 -5.46
N ALA A 439 4.28 0.18 -4.58
CA ALA A 439 4.52 0.67 -3.21
C ALA A 439 5.39 1.93 -3.13
N ALA A 440 6.15 2.24 -4.17
CA ALA A 440 7.10 3.36 -4.22
C ALA A 440 6.56 4.58 -4.96
N THR A 441 5.29 4.56 -5.39
CA THR A 441 4.69 5.59 -6.24
C THR A 441 3.25 5.92 -5.84
N ASN A 442 2.63 6.86 -6.53
CA ASN A 442 1.19 7.07 -6.48
C ASN A 442 0.48 5.83 -7.02
N PHE A 443 -0.24 5.17 -6.14
CA PHE A 443 -0.91 3.92 -6.42
C PHE A 443 -1.94 4.06 -7.54
N VAL A 444 -2.69 5.18 -7.60
CA VAL A 444 -3.73 5.39 -8.61
C VAL A 444 -3.11 5.59 -9.99
N ALA A 445 -2.06 6.40 -10.11
CA ALA A 445 -1.38 6.61 -11.38
C ALA A 445 -0.78 5.31 -11.95
N ALA A 446 -0.21 4.47 -11.08
CA ALA A 446 0.37 3.19 -11.49
C ALA A 446 -0.70 2.14 -11.84
N LEU A 447 -1.82 2.07 -11.12
CA LEU A 447 -2.89 1.11 -11.45
C LEU A 447 -3.60 1.44 -12.75
N GLU A 448 -3.77 2.73 -13.09
CA GLU A 448 -4.37 3.12 -14.37
C GLU A 448 -3.54 2.60 -15.53
N GLN A 449 -2.22 2.79 -15.49
CA GLN A 449 -1.31 2.25 -16.52
C GLN A 449 -1.39 0.72 -16.62
N HIS A 450 -1.48 -0.01 -15.50
CA HIS A 450 -1.63 -1.46 -15.50
C HIS A 450 -2.95 -1.90 -16.16
N VAL A 451 -4.04 -1.26 -15.81
CA VAL A 451 -5.37 -1.59 -16.33
C VAL A 451 -5.48 -1.26 -17.83
N GLU A 452 -4.92 -0.13 -18.26
CA GLU A 452 -4.81 0.25 -19.67
C GLU A 452 -4.05 -0.84 -20.45
N TRP A 453 -2.85 -1.20 -20.00
CA TRP A 453 -2.02 -2.22 -20.64
C TRP A 453 -2.70 -3.60 -20.69
N ILE A 454 -3.39 -4.01 -19.62
CA ILE A 454 -4.14 -5.28 -19.58
C ILE A 454 -5.30 -5.25 -20.58
N GLY A 455 -6.05 -4.15 -20.65
CA GLY A 455 -7.15 -3.98 -21.57
C GLY A 455 -6.68 -4.04 -23.04
N ASP A 456 -5.58 -3.37 -23.35
CA ASP A 456 -4.98 -3.35 -24.69
C ASP A 456 -4.41 -4.74 -25.05
N CYS A 457 -3.82 -5.45 -24.08
CA CYS A 457 -3.37 -6.83 -24.22
C CYS A 457 -4.52 -7.78 -24.56
N ILE A 458 -5.63 -7.73 -23.81
CA ILE A 458 -6.80 -8.56 -24.07
C ILE A 458 -7.40 -8.26 -25.45
N THR A 459 -7.41 -7.00 -25.88
CA THR A 459 -7.85 -6.59 -27.20
C THR A 459 -6.94 -7.17 -28.28
N TYR A 460 -5.62 -7.06 -28.11
CA TYR A 460 -4.64 -7.63 -29.02
C TYR A 460 -4.81 -9.16 -29.19
N LEU A 461 -4.98 -9.89 -28.07
CA LEU A 461 -5.20 -11.33 -28.12
C LEU A 461 -6.47 -11.70 -28.90
N ARG A 462 -7.55 -10.96 -28.68
CA ARG A 462 -8.81 -11.16 -29.39
C ARG A 462 -8.69 -10.90 -30.89
N ASP A 463 -8.05 -9.79 -31.26
CA ASP A 463 -7.92 -9.36 -32.66
C ASP A 463 -6.97 -10.28 -33.46
N HIS A 464 -6.06 -10.99 -32.79
CA HIS A 464 -5.13 -11.96 -33.41
C HIS A 464 -5.52 -13.42 -33.16
N GLU A 465 -6.74 -13.67 -32.60
CA GLU A 465 -7.28 -15.00 -32.33
C GLU A 465 -6.41 -15.87 -31.38
N TYR A 466 -5.58 -15.23 -30.53
CA TYR A 466 -4.83 -15.95 -29.49
C TYR A 466 -5.75 -16.30 -28.31
N ARG A 467 -5.61 -17.55 -27.83
CA ARG A 467 -6.37 -18.06 -26.68
C ARG A 467 -5.69 -17.79 -25.35
N THR A 468 -4.36 -17.77 -25.35
CA THR A 468 -3.58 -17.58 -24.11
C THR A 468 -2.41 -16.62 -24.31
N ILE A 469 -2.08 -15.93 -23.21
CA ILE A 469 -0.83 -15.21 -23.00
C ILE A 469 -0.20 -15.67 -21.68
N GLU A 470 1.07 -15.97 -21.69
CA GLU A 470 1.80 -16.48 -20.53
C GLU A 470 3.22 -15.91 -20.51
N ALA A 471 3.66 -15.40 -19.38
CA ALA A 471 5.04 -14.92 -19.23
C ALA A 471 6.04 -16.07 -19.45
N LEU A 472 7.11 -15.81 -20.20
CA LEU A 472 8.21 -16.76 -20.34
C LEU A 472 9.06 -16.77 -19.06
N PRO A 473 9.50 -17.96 -18.57
CA PRO A 473 10.33 -18.05 -17.37
C PRO A 473 11.63 -17.22 -17.44
N ASP A 474 12.26 -17.17 -18.61
CA ASP A 474 13.49 -16.40 -18.80
C ASP A 474 13.22 -14.89 -18.75
N ALA A 475 12.18 -14.40 -19.42
CA ALA A 475 11.78 -12.99 -19.36
C ALA A 475 11.40 -12.56 -17.93
N GLN A 476 10.71 -13.43 -17.19
CA GLN A 476 10.41 -13.20 -15.78
C GLN A 476 11.70 -13.10 -14.94
N ARG A 477 12.68 -13.96 -15.17
CA ARG A 477 13.97 -13.94 -14.47
C ARG A 477 14.75 -12.66 -14.78
N GLU A 478 14.88 -12.31 -16.05
CA GLU A 478 15.54 -11.08 -16.49
C GLU A 478 14.89 -9.84 -15.89
N TRP A 479 13.55 -9.82 -15.77
CA TRP A 479 12.84 -8.72 -15.12
C TRP A 479 13.18 -8.59 -13.63
N ILE A 480 13.28 -9.72 -12.92
CA ILE A 480 13.65 -9.72 -11.49
C ILE A 480 15.11 -9.30 -11.29
N GLU A 481 16.01 -9.73 -12.16
CA GLU A 481 17.41 -9.28 -12.16
C GLU A 481 17.48 -7.77 -12.38
N HIS A 482 16.78 -7.25 -13.39
CA HIS A 482 16.69 -5.82 -13.66
C HIS A 482 16.16 -5.02 -12.45
N THR A 483 15.07 -5.44 -11.84
CA THR A 483 14.52 -4.74 -10.65
C THR A 483 15.46 -4.81 -9.44
N SER A 484 16.20 -5.90 -9.31
CA SER A 484 17.20 -6.09 -8.25
C SER A 484 18.42 -5.18 -8.47
N GLU A 485 18.89 -5.04 -9.70
CA GLU A 485 19.99 -4.12 -10.05
C GLU A 485 19.61 -2.65 -9.79
N LEU A 486 18.37 -2.26 -10.10
CA LEU A 486 17.89 -0.90 -9.86
C LEU A 486 17.89 -0.52 -8.38
N VAL A 487 17.55 -1.45 -7.51
CA VAL A 487 17.46 -1.17 -6.05
C VAL A 487 18.78 -1.40 -5.31
N ALA A 488 19.71 -2.17 -5.88
CA ALA A 488 20.98 -2.53 -5.25
C ALA A 488 21.80 -1.35 -4.69
N PRO A 489 21.89 -0.18 -5.38
CA PRO A 489 22.67 0.95 -4.87
C PRO A 489 21.97 1.73 -3.75
N THR A 490 20.78 1.31 -3.31
CA THR A 490 19.96 2.06 -2.33
C THR A 490 20.01 1.42 -0.94
N VAL A 491 19.66 2.20 0.09
CA VAL A 491 19.47 1.71 1.45
C VAL A 491 18.28 0.77 1.61
N LEU A 492 17.39 0.68 0.63
CA LEU A 492 16.18 -0.16 0.65
C LEU A 492 16.47 -1.66 0.81
N VAL A 493 17.63 -2.12 0.32
CA VAL A 493 18.08 -3.51 0.43
C VAL A 493 19.06 -3.75 1.56
N HIS A 494 19.32 -2.74 2.41
CA HIS A 494 20.24 -2.90 3.53
C HIS A 494 19.76 -4.02 4.48
N PRO A 495 20.64 -4.90 5.00
CA PRO A 495 20.23 -6.05 5.83
C PRO A 495 19.41 -5.71 7.06
N SER A 496 19.59 -4.51 7.65
CA SER A 496 18.79 -4.05 8.80
C SER A 496 17.38 -3.57 8.42
N CYS A 497 17.06 -3.47 7.13
CA CYS A 497 15.75 -3.11 6.63
C CYS A 497 14.72 -4.21 6.88
N ASN A 498 13.95 -4.12 7.94
CA ASN A 498 12.82 -5.01 8.24
C ASN A 498 11.52 -4.31 7.81
N SER A 499 11.19 -4.42 6.54
CA SER A 499 10.11 -3.67 5.91
C SER A 499 9.16 -4.59 5.14
N TRP A 500 7.91 -4.17 5.02
CA TRP A 500 6.96 -4.82 4.13
C TRP A 500 7.33 -4.65 2.63
N TYR A 501 8.15 -3.67 2.28
CA TYR A 501 8.72 -3.51 0.94
C TYR A 501 9.55 -4.71 0.47
N ASN A 502 10.14 -5.42 1.43
CA ASN A 502 11.00 -6.57 1.16
C ASN A 502 10.51 -7.87 1.84
N GLY A 503 9.26 -7.90 2.33
CA GLY A 503 8.69 -9.06 3.02
C GLY A 503 9.25 -9.30 4.43
N GLY A 504 10.15 -8.45 4.93
CA GLY A 504 10.81 -8.65 6.22
C GLY A 504 9.92 -8.44 7.45
N ASN A 505 8.70 -7.97 7.27
CA ASN A 505 7.73 -7.81 8.34
C ASN A 505 6.90 -9.09 8.62
N VAL A 506 7.00 -10.10 7.76
CA VAL A 506 6.29 -11.39 7.89
C VAL A 506 7.32 -12.49 8.16
N PRO A 507 7.25 -13.19 9.30
CA PRO A 507 8.14 -14.32 9.59
C PRO A 507 8.10 -15.40 8.52
N GLY A 508 9.25 -15.90 8.08
CA GLY A 508 9.36 -16.95 7.07
C GLY A 508 9.14 -16.53 5.62
N LYS A 509 8.68 -15.31 5.36
CA LYS A 509 8.53 -14.80 4.00
C LYS A 509 9.90 -14.55 3.35
N LYS A 510 10.07 -14.98 2.10
CA LYS A 510 11.33 -14.76 1.36
C LYS A 510 11.58 -13.27 1.18
N ARG A 511 12.77 -12.83 1.58
CA ARG A 511 13.14 -11.40 1.54
C ARG A 511 13.64 -11.01 0.16
N MET A 512 12.91 -10.14 -0.50
CA MET A 512 13.34 -9.43 -1.70
C MET A 512 12.58 -8.11 -1.81
N TYR A 513 13.20 -7.09 -2.39
CA TYR A 513 12.50 -5.84 -2.65
C TYR A 513 11.42 -6.07 -3.73
N MET A 514 10.21 -5.62 -3.47
CA MET A 514 9.04 -5.93 -4.29
C MET A 514 8.54 -4.75 -5.14
N GLY A 515 9.20 -3.61 -5.09
CA GLY A 515 8.84 -2.44 -5.90
C GLY A 515 9.70 -2.30 -7.17
N TYR A 516 9.40 -1.27 -7.96
CA TYR A 516 10.19 -0.82 -9.12
C TYR A 516 10.67 0.61 -8.87
N THR A 517 11.99 0.85 -8.90
CA THR A 517 12.59 2.10 -8.44
C THR A 517 13.01 3.06 -9.56
N ALA A 518 12.92 2.67 -10.84
CA ALA A 518 13.24 3.57 -11.93
C ALA A 518 12.10 4.57 -12.28
N GLY A 519 10.99 4.52 -11.58
CA GLY A 519 9.86 5.44 -11.74
C GLY A 519 8.84 5.01 -12.80
N ILE A 520 7.66 5.67 -12.74
CA ILE A 520 6.51 5.36 -13.61
C ILE A 520 6.81 5.61 -15.10
N PRO A 521 7.47 6.72 -15.53
CA PRO A 521 7.74 6.94 -16.95
C PRO A 521 8.60 5.84 -17.59
N GLU A 522 9.67 5.41 -16.93
CA GLU A 522 10.54 4.35 -17.43
C GLU A 522 9.83 2.99 -17.45
N TYR A 523 9.03 2.71 -16.42
CA TYR A 523 8.22 1.49 -16.38
C TYR A 523 7.19 1.46 -17.53
N ARG A 524 6.46 2.56 -17.75
CA ARG A 524 5.51 2.72 -18.86
C ARG A 524 6.21 2.49 -20.19
N ARG A 525 7.33 3.18 -20.43
CA ARG A 525 8.10 3.04 -21.67
C ARG A 525 8.44 1.58 -21.97
N ARG A 526 8.91 0.83 -20.97
CA ARG A 526 9.24 -0.60 -21.13
C ARG A 526 8.01 -1.45 -21.43
N CYS A 527 6.92 -1.23 -20.73
CA CYS A 527 5.66 -1.93 -20.99
C CYS A 527 5.13 -1.66 -22.40
N ASP A 528 5.22 -0.41 -22.86
CA ASP A 528 4.78 0.01 -24.21
C ASP A 528 5.68 -0.59 -25.30
N GLU A 529 7.00 -0.62 -25.11
CA GLU A 529 7.94 -1.27 -26.03
C GLU A 529 7.66 -2.77 -26.18
N ILE A 530 7.39 -3.46 -25.07
CA ILE A 530 7.05 -4.88 -25.07
C ILE A 530 5.73 -5.13 -25.80
N ALA A 531 4.71 -4.31 -25.57
CA ALA A 531 3.43 -4.40 -26.26
C ALA A 531 3.58 -4.11 -27.77
N ALA A 532 4.31 -3.05 -28.14
CA ALA A 532 4.57 -2.68 -29.54
C ALA A 532 5.36 -3.75 -30.31
N ALA A 533 6.22 -4.51 -29.61
CA ALA A 533 6.95 -5.64 -30.18
C ALA A 533 6.15 -6.96 -30.22
N GLY A 534 4.82 -6.89 -30.08
CA GLY A 534 3.93 -8.07 -30.09
C GLY A 534 3.99 -8.88 -28.80
N TYR A 535 4.12 -8.22 -27.66
CA TYR A 535 4.22 -8.81 -26.32
C TYR A 535 5.45 -9.72 -26.14
N THR A 536 6.62 -9.20 -26.53
CA THR A 536 7.90 -9.89 -26.33
C THR A 536 8.08 -10.30 -24.86
N GLY A 537 8.60 -11.52 -24.63
CA GLY A 537 8.71 -12.10 -23.28
C GLY A 537 7.46 -12.83 -22.82
N PHE A 538 6.42 -12.86 -23.67
CA PHE A 538 5.25 -13.71 -23.48
C PHE A 538 5.17 -14.77 -24.57
N LYS A 539 4.59 -15.93 -24.22
CA LYS A 539 4.13 -16.95 -25.15
C LYS A 539 2.67 -16.68 -25.45
N LEU A 540 2.36 -16.45 -26.71
CA LEU A 540 1.00 -16.32 -27.24
C LEU A 540 0.60 -17.63 -27.94
N SER A 541 -0.61 -18.15 -27.71
CA SER A 541 -1.07 -19.39 -28.35
C SER A 541 -2.58 -19.45 -28.54
#